data_28c8e68604a22d37d30159d83d250a90
#
_entry.id   28c8e68604a22d37d30159d83d250a90
#
_cell.length_a   1.000
_cell.length_b   1.000
_cell.length_c   1.000
_cell.angle_alpha   90.00
_cell.angle_beta   90.00
_cell.angle_gamma   90.00
#
_symmetry.space_group_name_H-M   'P 1'
#
loop_
_entity.id
_entity.type
_entity.pdbx_description
1 polymer ?
#
loop_
_entity_poly.entity_id
_entity_poly.type
_entity_poly.pdbx_seq_one_letter_code
_entity_poly.pdbx_strand_id
1 'polypeptide(L)'
;NLEWDEAWEITTKTCAYTNHTIMAEALEKWPIELFSRLLPRIYQIVQEIDRRFVIQVRETYPGNEEKVRKMAILMNGQVRMANMAIVAGFSVNGVAQLHTEILEKQELKDFYEMMPEKFNNKTNGITQRRFLAHGNPLLADWITDKIGDGWITDLSQIAKLKPYVDDENARREFMDIKYKNKVRLAKYIKEHNGIDVDPRSIFDVQVKRLHEYKRQLLNILHIMYLYNQIKEHPEMSFYPRTFIFGAKAAAGYLRAKETIKLINSVAEVVNNDRSINGKLKVVFIEDYRVSNGEIIFAAADVSEQISTASKEASGTGNMKFMLNGAPTLGTMDGANVEIVQEVGEENAFIFGLSSEEVINYENNGGYNPQDIYFNDWELKRVVDQLMDGTYSHGDHNMYKNLYNSLLNTQSTDRA
;
A
#
# COMPACT_ATOMS: atom_id res chain seq x y z
N ASN A 1 44.45 -9.60 -1.26
CA ASN A 1 44.13 -10.16 0.07
C ASN A 1 44.23 -9.02 1.08
N LEU A 2 43.10 -8.77 1.76
CA LEU A 2 42.97 -7.78 2.83
C LEU A 2 42.87 -8.49 4.17
N GLU A 3 43.39 -7.88 5.22
CA GLU A 3 43.11 -8.29 6.58
C GLU A 3 41.68 -7.95 6.95
N TRP A 4 41.15 -8.62 8.00
CA TRP A 4 39.73 -8.48 8.38
C TRP A 4 39.30 -7.04 8.64
N ASP A 5 40.05 -6.33 9.44
CA ASP A 5 39.70 -4.97 9.88
C ASP A 5 39.67 -3.97 8.71
N GLU A 6 40.62 -4.09 7.77
CA GLU A 6 40.64 -3.30 6.54
C GLU A 6 39.43 -3.63 5.64
N ALA A 7 39.16 -4.91 5.42
CA ALA A 7 38.01 -5.34 4.63
C ALA A 7 36.67 -4.91 5.26
N TRP A 8 36.57 -4.98 6.58
CA TRP A 8 35.40 -4.56 7.34
C TRP A 8 35.20 -3.04 7.28
N GLU A 9 36.23 -2.26 7.41
CA GLU A 9 36.17 -0.80 7.27
C GLU A 9 35.66 -0.39 5.88
N ILE A 10 36.19 -1.02 4.81
CA ILE A 10 35.72 -0.78 3.45
C ILE A 10 34.22 -1.13 3.33
N THR A 11 33.83 -2.31 3.82
CA THR A 11 32.42 -2.77 3.78
C THR A 11 31.49 -1.80 4.49
N THR A 12 31.82 -1.42 5.71
CA THR A 12 30.95 -0.55 6.53
C THR A 12 30.96 0.91 6.09
N LYS A 13 31.87 1.32 5.24
CA LYS A 13 31.88 2.64 4.59
C LYS A 13 31.24 2.64 3.19
N THR A 14 30.96 1.45 2.63
CA THR A 14 30.46 1.32 1.26
C THR A 14 28.99 0.92 1.21
N CYS A 15 28.54 0.04 2.10
CA CYS A 15 27.22 -0.55 2.06
C CYS A 15 26.22 0.25 2.90
N ALA A 16 25.00 0.36 2.38
CA ALA A 16 23.86 0.96 3.09
C ALA A 16 22.63 0.06 2.95
N TYR A 17 21.69 0.17 3.88
CA TYR A 17 20.48 -0.62 3.92
C TYR A 17 19.26 0.28 3.91
N THR A 18 18.36 0.05 2.95
CA THR A 18 17.02 0.63 2.92
C THR A 18 16.00 -0.43 3.35
N ASN A 19 15.24 -0.15 4.41
CA ASN A 19 14.12 -0.99 4.82
C ASN A 19 12.86 -0.58 4.02
N HIS A 20 12.15 -1.56 3.47
CA HIS A 20 10.95 -1.35 2.67
C HIS A 20 9.66 -1.91 3.31
N THR A 21 9.72 -2.38 4.56
CA THR A 21 8.57 -3.00 5.23
C THR A 21 8.53 -2.67 6.71
N ILE A 22 7.31 -2.61 7.24
CA ILE A 22 7.06 -2.56 8.70
C ILE A 22 6.73 -3.97 9.22
N MET A 23 6.21 -4.83 8.33
CA MET A 23 5.75 -6.17 8.69
C MET A 23 6.94 -7.09 8.99
N ALA A 24 7.09 -7.49 10.24
CA ALA A 24 8.20 -8.34 10.69
C ALA A 24 8.28 -9.69 9.95
N GLU A 25 7.13 -10.26 9.56
CA GLU A 25 7.06 -11.50 8.77
C GLU A 25 7.62 -11.35 7.35
N ALA A 26 7.71 -10.13 6.82
CA ALA A 26 8.29 -9.87 5.50
C ALA A 26 9.81 -9.68 5.53
N LEU A 27 10.42 -9.63 6.72
CA LEU A 27 11.89 -9.59 6.85
C LEU A 27 12.50 -10.94 6.46
N GLU A 28 13.48 -10.90 5.58
CA GLU A 28 14.10 -12.08 5.00
C GLU A 28 14.93 -12.84 6.04
N LYS A 29 14.67 -14.14 6.15
CA LYS A 29 15.38 -15.07 7.03
C LYS A 29 15.69 -16.35 6.27
N TRP A 30 16.91 -16.86 6.45
CA TRP A 30 17.34 -18.11 5.82
C TRP A 30 17.63 -19.17 6.87
N PRO A 31 17.18 -20.42 6.69
CA PRO A 31 17.64 -21.51 7.54
C PRO A 31 19.16 -21.64 7.49
N ILE A 32 19.81 -21.70 8.63
CA ILE A 32 21.29 -21.84 8.71
C ILE A 32 21.74 -23.11 7.98
N GLU A 33 21.01 -24.22 8.09
CA GLU A 33 21.33 -25.47 7.41
C GLU A 33 21.43 -25.28 5.88
N LEU A 34 20.45 -24.59 5.29
CA LEU A 34 20.44 -24.30 3.85
C LEU A 34 21.59 -23.35 3.48
N PHE A 35 21.70 -22.25 4.23
CA PHE A 35 22.69 -21.20 3.93
C PHE A 35 24.13 -21.71 4.05
N SER A 36 24.45 -22.44 5.13
CA SER A 36 25.79 -22.99 5.38
C SER A 36 26.20 -24.06 4.37
N ARG A 37 25.21 -24.83 3.87
CA ARG A 37 25.48 -25.88 2.87
C ARG A 37 25.72 -25.30 1.47
N LEU A 38 24.95 -24.29 1.10
CA LEU A 38 25.09 -23.63 -0.23
C LEU A 38 26.26 -22.66 -0.29
N LEU A 39 26.52 -21.93 0.78
CA LEU A 39 27.50 -20.85 0.85
C LEU A 39 28.43 -21.02 2.07
N PRO A 40 29.18 -22.12 2.17
CA PRO A 40 29.93 -22.45 3.40
C PRO A 40 30.97 -21.39 3.78
N ARG A 41 31.65 -20.81 2.81
CA ARG A 41 32.64 -19.74 3.08
C ARG A 41 32.00 -18.43 3.49
N ILE A 42 30.91 -18.05 2.85
CA ILE A 42 30.13 -16.85 3.22
C ILE A 42 29.55 -17.04 4.65
N TYR A 43 29.04 -18.24 4.95
CA TYR A 43 28.55 -18.53 6.30
C TYR A 43 29.61 -18.37 7.38
N GLN A 44 30.86 -18.81 7.14
CA GLN A 44 31.96 -18.57 8.07
C GLN A 44 32.22 -17.08 8.31
N ILE A 45 32.11 -16.26 7.26
CA ILE A 45 32.26 -14.82 7.37
C ILE A 45 31.10 -14.22 8.19
N VAL A 46 29.87 -14.66 7.94
CA VAL A 46 28.70 -14.21 8.71
C VAL A 46 28.80 -14.60 10.18
N GLN A 47 29.29 -15.81 10.48
CA GLN A 47 29.54 -16.24 11.86
C GLN A 47 30.52 -15.30 12.58
N GLU A 48 31.58 -14.89 11.93
CA GLU A 48 32.58 -13.99 12.54
C GLU A 48 32.02 -12.56 12.69
N ILE A 49 31.23 -12.08 11.74
CA ILE A 49 30.53 -10.78 11.86
C ILE A 49 29.59 -10.82 13.07
N ASP A 50 28.78 -11.86 13.19
CA ASP A 50 27.83 -12.04 14.29
C ASP A 50 28.55 -12.14 15.64
N ARG A 51 29.61 -12.93 15.72
CA ARG A 51 30.42 -13.08 16.93
C ARG A 51 30.96 -11.73 17.43
N ARG A 52 31.54 -10.94 16.56
CA ARG A 52 32.07 -9.61 16.90
C ARG A 52 30.95 -8.66 17.32
N PHE A 53 29.84 -8.67 16.60
CA PHE A 53 28.70 -7.81 16.92
C PHE A 53 28.04 -8.18 18.25
N VAL A 54 27.87 -9.46 18.53
CA VAL A 54 27.32 -9.94 19.82
C VAL A 54 28.20 -9.51 21.01
N ILE A 55 29.52 -9.54 20.85
CA ILE A 55 30.45 -9.00 21.87
C ILE A 55 30.17 -7.51 22.09
N GLN A 56 30.05 -6.73 21.02
CA GLN A 56 29.73 -5.29 21.09
C GLN A 56 28.43 -5.03 21.84
N VAL A 57 27.36 -5.80 21.55
CA VAL A 57 26.07 -5.68 22.24
C VAL A 57 26.22 -5.95 23.73
N ARG A 58 26.95 -7.02 24.11
CA ARG A 58 27.20 -7.38 25.52
C ARG A 58 28.04 -6.33 26.26
N GLU A 59 28.98 -5.73 25.60
CA GLU A 59 29.80 -4.63 26.18
C GLU A 59 28.95 -3.37 26.38
N THR A 60 28.06 -3.07 25.44
CA THR A 60 27.19 -1.89 25.51
C THR A 60 26.06 -2.08 26.54
N TYR A 61 25.54 -3.30 26.66
CA TYR A 61 24.40 -3.64 27.53
C TYR A 61 24.74 -4.86 28.40
N PRO A 62 25.60 -4.72 29.41
CA PRO A 62 26.04 -5.84 30.25
C PRO A 62 24.85 -6.56 30.89
N GLY A 63 24.81 -7.88 30.76
CA GLY A 63 23.78 -8.75 31.35
C GLY A 63 22.41 -8.75 30.62
N ASN A 64 22.26 -8.00 29.54
CA ASN A 64 21.01 -7.93 28.78
C ASN A 64 21.01 -8.95 27.60
N GLU A 65 20.85 -10.22 27.90
CA GLU A 65 20.80 -11.27 26.87
C GLU A 65 19.52 -11.20 25.99
N GLU A 66 18.49 -10.48 26.41
CA GLU A 66 17.32 -10.25 25.56
C GLU A 66 17.69 -9.37 24.35
N LYS A 67 18.43 -8.29 24.56
CA LYS A 67 18.94 -7.47 23.45
C LYS A 67 19.85 -8.26 22.52
N VAL A 68 20.71 -9.12 23.08
CA VAL A 68 21.56 -10.01 22.27
C VAL A 68 20.69 -10.89 21.37
N ARG A 69 19.66 -11.54 21.91
CA ARG A 69 18.74 -12.38 21.12
C ARG A 69 18.00 -11.62 20.04
N LYS A 70 17.57 -10.38 20.32
CA LYS A 70 16.85 -9.53 19.35
C LYS A 70 17.76 -9.01 18.24
N MET A 71 19.01 -8.69 18.53
CA MET A 71 19.91 -8.01 17.62
C MET A 71 20.84 -8.94 16.85
N ALA A 72 21.16 -10.13 17.36
CA ALA A 72 22.06 -11.08 16.72
C ALA A 72 21.63 -11.41 15.28
N ILE A 73 22.62 -11.61 14.40
CA ILE A 73 22.39 -12.03 13.01
C ILE A 73 21.95 -13.49 12.96
N LEU A 74 22.67 -14.35 13.69
CA LEU A 74 22.39 -15.80 13.78
C LEU A 74 21.61 -16.08 15.05
N MET A 75 20.36 -16.49 14.90
CA MET A 75 19.50 -16.82 16.03
C MET A 75 18.41 -17.82 15.61
N ASN A 76 18.07 -18.74 16.51
CA ASN A 76 17.00 -19.72 16.33
C ASN A 76 17.11 -20.52 15.00
N GLY A 77 18.34 -20.90 14.63
CA GLY A 77 18.59 -21.67 13.41
C GLY A 77 18.44 -20.87 12.12
N GLN A 78 18.42 -19.54 12.19
CA GLN A 78 18.20 -18.65 11.05
C GLN A 78 19.31 -17.59 10.91
N VAL A 79 19.59 -17.22 9.65
CA VAL A 79 20.35 -16.03 9.29
C VAL A 79 19.34 -14.90 9.06
N ARG A 80 19.39 -13.86 9.89
CA ARG A 80 18.50 -12.70 9.79
C ARG A 80 19.15 -11.63 8.93
N MET A 81 18.70 -11.52 7.69
CA MET A 81 19.33 -10.70 6.67
C MET A 81 19.28 -9.20 6.99
N ALA A 82 18.16 -8.70 7.50
CA ALA A 82 18.04 -7.30 7.91
C ALA A 82 19.01 -6.94 9.04
N ASN A 83 19.15 -7.81 10.06
CA ASN A 83 20.10 -7.59 11.16
C ASN A 83 21.53 -7.51 10.64
N MET A 84 21.90 -8.40 9.72
CA MET A 84 23.22 -8.37 9.08
C MET A 84 23.44 -7.07 8.29
N ALA A 85 22.45 -6.64 7.51
CA ALA A 85 22.54 -5.42 6.71
C ALA A 85 22.69 -4.16 7.58
N ILE A 86 21.99 -4.09 8.71
CA ILE A 86 22.10 -2.99 9.68
C ILE A 86 23.52 -2.94 10.28
N VAL A 87 24.06 -4.09 10.65
CA VAL A 87 25.39 -4.20 11.25
C VAL A 87 26.47 -3.80 10.24
N ALA A 88 26.37 -4.26 9.01
CA ALA A 88 27.40 -4.09 7.97
C ALA A 88 27.28 -2.76 7.20
N GLY A 89 26.17 -2.04 7.30
CA GLY A 89 25.97 -0.79 6.59
C GLY A 89 26.31 0.46 7.41
N PHE A 90 26.67 1.55 6.74
CA PHE A 90 26.87 2.85 7.40
C PHE A 90 25.57 3.62 7.58
N SER A 91 24.53 3.28 6.83
CA SER A 91 23.24 3.98 6.82
C SER A 91 22.08 3.00 6.74
N VAL A 92 21.05 3.25 7.55
CA VAL A 92 19.77 2.53 7.57
C VAL A 92 18.68 3.56 7.38
N ASN A 93 17.90 3.45 6.32
CA ASN A 93 16.79 4.38 6.11
C ASN A 93 15.44 3.69 5.97
N GLY A 94 14.42 4.36 6.48
CA GLY A 94 13.04 4.13 6.10
C GLY A 94 12.70 4.87 4.81
N VAL A 95 11.49 4.65 4.30
CA VAL A 95 11.05 5.13 2.98
C VAL A 95 9.87 6.10 3.01
N ALA A 96 9.48 6.53 4.20
CA ALA A 96 8.61 7.66 4.50
C ALA A 96 8.91 8.15 5.93
N GLN A 97 8.57 9.38 6.25
CA GLN A 97 8.87 9.93 7.58
C GLN A 97 8.24 9.10 8.70
N LEU A 98 6.95 8.78 8.59
CA LEU A 98 6.26 7.93 9.56
C LEU A 98 6.89 6.54 9.66
N HIS A 99 7.24 5.92 8.53
CA HIS A 99 7.91 4.62 8.51
C HIS A 99 9.23 4.64 9.27
N THR A 100 10.04 5.64 9.03
CA THR A 100 11.34 5.81 9.72
C THR A 100 11.14 5.94 11.22
N GLU A 101 10.17 6.73 11.67
CA GLU A 101 9.84 6.88 13.09
C GLU A 101 9.36 5.56 13.72
N ILE A 102 8.56 4.78 13.01
CA ILE A 102 8.12 3.45 13.48
C ILE A 102 9.31 2.50 13.59
N LEU A 103 10.24 2.50 12.64
CA LEU A 103 11.47 1.71 12.72
C LEU A 103 12.29 2.08 13.95
N GLU A 104 12.51 3.37 14.18
CA GLU A 104 13.31 3.88 15.30
C GLU A 104 12.68 3.61 16.68
N LYS A 105 11.36 3.74 16.78
CA LYS A 105 10.62 3.68 18.07
C LYS A 105 10.08 2.27 18.38
N GLN A 106 9.89 1.42 17.37
CA GLN A 106 9.24 0.12 17.50
C GLN A 106 10.10 -1.01 16.92
N GLU A 107 10.09 -1.19 15.60
CA GLU A 107 10.58 -2.39 14.93
C GLU A 107 12.10 -2.62 15.06
N LEU A 108 12.89 -1.56 14.97
CA LEU A 108 14.36 -1.57 15.04
C LEU A 108 14.89 -0.76 16.23
N LYS A 109 14.07 -0.59 17.25
CA LYS A 109 14.37 0.24 18.43
C LYS A 109 15.72 -0.10 19.06
N ASP A 110 16.04 -1.37 19.25
CA ASP A 110 17.29 -1.79 19.88
C ASP A 110 18.52 -1.38 19.06
N PHE A 111 18.43 -1.45 17.72
CA PHE A 111 19.49 -0.98 16.83
C PHE A 111 19.60 0.54 16.84
N TYR A 112 18.45 1.24 16.86
CA TYR A 112 18.45 2.70 16.94
C TYR A 112 19.04 3.23 18.24
N GLU A 113 18.72 2.61 19.37
CA GLU A 113 19.30 2.96 20.67
C GLU A 113 20.82 2.78 20.70
N MET A 114 21.34 1.76 20.03
CA MET A 114 22.78 1.47 20.02
C MET A 114 23.54 2.29 18.97
N MET A 115 22.92 2.55 17.81
CA MET A 115 23.58 3.16 16.64
C MET A 115 22.67 4.22 15.99
N PRO A 116 22.22 5.25 16.73
CA PRO A 116 21.27 6.24 16.21
C PRO A 116 21.80 7.00 14.99
N GLU A 117 23.10 7.16 14.88
CA GLU A 117 23.77 7.86 13.76
C GLU A 117 23.58 7.18 12.40
N LYS A 118 23.24 5.89 12.36
CA LYS A 118 22.98 5.16 11.13
C LYS A 118 21.59 5.47 10.54
N PHE A 119 20.64 5.86 11.38
CA PHE A 119 19.22 5.96 10.99
C PHE A 119 18.90 7.31 10.37
N ASN A 120 18.17 7.27 9.26
CA ASN A 120 17.70 8.46 8.57
C ASN A 120 16.47 8.13 7.70
N ASN A 121 15.76 9.17 7.26
CA ASN A 121 14.63 9.03 6.35
C ASN A 121 15.03 9.41 4.92
N LYS A 122 14.57 8.60 3.97
CA LYS A 122 14.57 8.92 2.53
C LYS A 122 13.20 8.56 1.98
N THR A 123 12.27 9.51 1.99
CA THR A 123 10.94 9.30 1.43
C THR A 123 11.04 8.85 -0.02
N ASN A 124 10.31 7.79 -0.37
CA ASN A 124 10.24 7.30 -1.74
C ASN A 124 9.76 8.40 -2.69
N GLY A 125 10.15 8.28 -3.93
CA GLY A 125 9.69 9.12 -5.02
C GLY A 125 9.33 8.30 -6.25
N ILE A 126 8.86 9.00 -7.27
CA ILE A 126 8.54 8.45 -8.59
C ILE A 126 9.19 9.28 -9.68
N THR A 127 9.36 8.71 -10.85
CA THR A 127 9.84 9.48 -12.00
C THR A 127 8.69 10.08 -12.79
N GLN A 128 8.69 11.41 -12.94
CA GLN A 128 7.74 12.15 -13.76
C GLN A 128 7.87 11.82 -15.25
N ARG A 129 9.00 11.33 -15.69
CA ARG A 129 9.21 10.92 -17.08
C ARG A 129 8.34 9.72 -17.43
N ARG A 130 8.34 8.67 -16.66
CA ARG A 130 7.45 7.52 -16.90
C ARG A 130 6.00 7.82 -16.56
N PHE A 131 5.73 8.33 -15.36
CA PHE A 131 4.37 8.39 -14.81
C PHE A 131 3.59 9.66 -15.18
N LEU A 132 4.20 10.60 -15.89
CA LEU A 132 3.52 11.77 -16.43
C LEU A 132 3.85 11.95 -17.92
N ALA A 133 5.10 12.20 -18.30
CA ALA A 133 5.47 12.47 -19.69
C ALA A 133 5.13 11.30 -20.63
N HIS A 134 5.45 10.08 -20.25
CA HIS A 134 5.16 8.87 -21.05
C HIS A 134 3.74 8.35 -20.82
N GLY A 135 3.30 8.25 -19.57
CA GLY A 135 2.01 7.63 -19.22
C GLY A 135 0.79 8.52 -19.53
N ASN A 136 0.95 9.85 -19.52
CA ASN A 136 -0.13 10.81 -19.73
C ASN A 136 0.33 11.97 -20.62
N PRO A 137 0.56 11.70 -21.93
CA PRO A 137 1.07 12.72 -22.85
C PRO A 137 0.14 13.92 -22.99
N LEU A 138 -1.18 13.74 -22.90
CA LEU A 138 -2.14 14.85 -22.96
C LEU A 138 -1.94 15.84 -21.82
N LEU A 139 -1.74 15.35 -20.60
CA LEU A 139 -1.46 16.21 -19.45
C LEU A 139 -0.05 16.80 -19.53
N ALA A 140 0.93 16.03 -19.96
CA ALA A 140 2.30 16.51 -20.15
C ALA A 140 2.38 17.66 -21.14
N ASP A 141 1.72 17.55 -22.28
CA ASP A 141 1.67 18.61 -23.30
C ASP A 141 0.98 19.86 -22.75
N TRP A 142 -0.14 19.71 -22.05
CA TRP A 142 -0.85 20.83 -21.41
C TRP A 142 0.02 21.55 -20.37
N ILE A 143 0.76 20.81 -19.54
CA ILE A 143 1.70 21.39 -18.56
C ILE A 143 2.79 22.16 -19.29
N THR A 144 3.39 21.57 -20.32
CA THR A 144 4.45 22.20 -21.10
C THR A 144 3.97 23.49 -21.80
N ASP A 145 2.75 23.49 -22.31
CA ASP A 145 2.15 24.70 -22.90
C ASP A 145 1.96 25.85 -21.88
N LYS A 146 1.67 25.52 -20.63
CA LYS A 146 1.46 26.50 -19.55
C LYS A 146 2.78 26.98 -18.91
N ILE A 147 3.76 26.14 -18.70
CA ILE A 147 4.95 26.45 -17.87
C ILE A 147 6.30 26.13 -18.53
N GLY A 148 6.31 25.63 -19.77
CA GLY A 148 7.52 25.14 -20.43
C GLY A 148 7.86 23.70 -20.04
N ASP A 149 8.92 23.14 -20.61
CA ASP A 149 9.32 21.73 -20.50
C ASP A 149 10.31 21.43 -19.35
N GLY A 150 10.74 22.44 -18.61
CA GLY A 150 11.73 22.31 -17.54
C GLY A 150 11.33 21.34 -16.43
N TRP A 151 10.03 21.09 -16.23
CA TRP A 151 9.52 20.14 -15.25
C TRP A 151 9.94 18.68 -15.53
N ILE A 152 10.29 18.36 -16.77
CA ILE A 152 10.71 17.00 -17.17
C ILE A 152 11.99 16.56 -16.43
N THR A 153 12.89 17.52 -16.21
CA THR A 153 14.16 17.28 -15.50
C THR A 153 14.15 17.82 -14.07
N ASP A 154 13.27 18.77 -13.76
CA ASP A 154 13.09 19.37 -12.44
C ASP A 154 11.60 19.47 -12.11
N LEU A 155 11.08 18.43 -11.43
CA LEU A 155 9.65 18.34 -11.10
C LEU A 155 9.16 19.48 -10.20
N SER A 156 10.05 20.15 -9.45
CA SER A 156 9.67 21.28 -8.60
C SER A 156 9.03 22.43 -9.41
N GLN A 157 9.34 22.52 -10.70
CA GLN A 157 8.79 23.53 -11.59
C GLN A 157 7.28 23.37 -11.82
N ILE A 158 6.71 22.21 -11.53
CA ILE A 158 5.25 22.00 -11.64
C ILE A 158 4.45 22.92 -10.72
N ALA A 159 5.05 23.45 -9.66
CA ALA A 159 4.46 24.46 -8.78
C ALA A 159 4.08 25.75 -9.53
N LYS A 160 4.67 26.03 -10.71
CA LYS A 160 4.31 27.13 -11.58
C LYS A 160 2.87 27.02 -12.14
N LEU A 161 2.21 25.87 -11.97
CA LEU A 161 0.79 25.71 -12.30
C LEU A 161 -0.15 26.34 -11.27
N LYS A 162 0.31 26.64 -10.06
CA LYS A 162 -0.55 27.23 -9.01
C LYS A 162 -1.38 28.44 -9.43
N PRO A 163 -0.86 29.41 -10.21
CA PRO A 163 -1.67 30.53 -10.68
C PRO A 163 -2.86 30.17 -11.57
N TYR A 164 -2.86 28.98 -12.18
CA TYR A 164 -3.94 28.52 -13.04
C TYR A 164 -5.08 27.83 -12.28
N VAL A 165 -4.98 27.65 -10.96
CA VAL A 165 -6.00 26.96 -10.15
C VAL A 165 -7.36 27.67 -10.22
N ASP A 166 -7.37 29.00 -10.26
CA ASP A 166 -8.58 29.82 -10.36
C ASP A 166 -8.99 30.17 -11.80
N ASP A 167 -8.20 29.77 -12.78
CA ASP A 167 -8.53 29.97 -14.20
C ASP A 167 -9.57 28.93 -14.66
N GLU A 168 -10.77 29.38 -14.98
CA GLU A 168 -11.88 28.52 -15.39
C GLU A 168 -11.55 27.73 -16.67
N ASN A 169 -10.85 28.35 -17.63
CA ASN A 169 -10.47 27.70 -18.89
C ASN A 169 -9.44 26.58 -18.60
N ALA A 170 -8.44 26.85 -17.78
CA ALA A 170 -7.43 25.88 -17.40
C ALA A 170 -8.08 24.67 -16.68
N ARG A 171 -9.03 24.90 -15.77
CA ARG A 171 -9.79 23.83 -15.10
C ARG A 171 -10.59 22.99 -16.09
N ARG A 172 -11.23 23.63 -17.06
CA ARG A 172 -12.01 22.95 -18.12
C ARG A 172 -11.12 22.10 -19.01
N GLU A 173 -9.98 22.62 -19.43
CA GLU A 173 -8.97 21.89 -20.21
C GLU A 173 -8.44 20.67 -19.43
N PHE A 174 -8.14 20.84 -18.16
CA PHE A 174 -7.67 19.76 -17.27
C PHE A 174 -8.72 18.65 -17.14
N MET A 175 -9.98 18.99 -16.94
CA MET A 175 -11.08 18.03 -16.87
C MET A 175 -11.33 17.32 -18.20
N ASP A 176 -11.16 18.00 -19.34
CA ASP A 176 -11.26 17.39 -20.67
C ASP A 176 -10.14 16.35 -20.90
N ILE A 177 -8.93 16.66 -20.46
CA ILE A 177 -7.81 15.72 -20.50
C ILE A 177 -8.12 14.46 -19.66
N LYS A 178 -8.61 14.65 -18.44
CA LYS A 178 -9.03 13.54 -17.59
C LYS A 178 -10.10 12.69 -18.28
N TYR A 179 -11.10 13.31 -18.85
CA TYR A 179 -12.16 12.61 -19.59
C TYR A 179 -11.60 11.77 -20.75
N LYS A 180 -10.68 12.32 -21.56
CA LYS A 180 -10.04 11.58 -22.65
C LYS A 180 -9.27 10.36 -22.15
N ASN A 181 -8.55 10.50 -21.04
CA ASN A 181 -7.86 9.38 -20.40
C ASN A 181 -8.86 8.33 -19.87
N LYS A 182 -10.00 8.75 -19.34
CA LYS A 182 -11.07 7.84 -18.89
C LYS A 182 -11.69 7.08 -20.07
N VAL A 183 -11.91 7.74 -21.20
CA VAL A 183 -12.35 7.08 -22.45
C VAL A 183 -11.36 6.01 -22.89
N ARG A 184 -10.06 6.31 -22.83
CA ARG A 184 -8.99 5.35 -23.16
C ARG A 184 -9.01 4.13 -22.22
N LEU A 185 -9.16 4.35 -20.91
CA LEU A 185 -9.27 3.25 -19.96
C LEU A 185 -10.57 2.47 -20.13
N ALA A 186 -11.70 3.12 -20.39
CA ALA A 186 -12.97 2.46 -20.66
C ALA A 186 -12.88 1.51 -21.87
N LYS A 187 -12.18 1.94 -22.92
CA LYS A 187 -11.90 1.10 -24.09
C LYS A 187 -11.04 -0.11 -23.73
N TYR A 188 -9.97 0.10 -22.96
CA TYR A 188 -9.13 -0.98 -22.45
C TYR A 188 -9.92 -2.01 -21.65
N ILE A 189 -10.78 -1.54 -20.73
CA ILE A 189 -11.66 -2.40 -19.91
C ILE A 189 -12.63 -3.19 -20.79
N LYS A 190 -13.22 -2.56 -21.82
CA LYS A 190 -14.11 -3.25 -22.76
C LYS A 190 -13.39 -4.37 -23.52
N GLU A 191 -12.19 -4.08 -24.00
CA GLU A 191 -11.40 -5.05 -24.79
C GLU A 191 -10.90 -6.22 -23.95
N HIS A 192 -10.53 -6.00 -22.67
CA HIS A 192 -9.92 -7.02 -21.83
C HIS A 192 -10.91 -7.70 -20.88
N ASN A 193 -11.91 -6.99 -20.40
CA ASN A 193 -12.89 -7.49 -19.41
C ASN A 193 -14.30 -7.69 -20.00
N GLY A 194 -14.57 -7.17 -21.20
CA GLY A 194 -15.91 -7.23 -21.79
C GLY A 194 -16.95 -6.35 -21.12
N ILE A 195 -16.55 -5.48 -20.20
CA ILE A 195 -17.43 -4.63 -19.39
C ILE A 195 -17.52 -3.23 -19.99
N ASP A 196 -18.75 -2.75 -20.18
CA ASP A 196 -19.00 -1.35 -20.56
C ASP A 196 -19.02 -0.48 -19.31
N VAL A 197 -18.15 0.52 -19.28
CA VAL A 197 -18.08 1.52 -18.21
C VAL A 197 -18.32 2.91 -18.79
N ASP A 198 -19.06 3.74 -18.07
CA ASP A 198 -19.31 5.14 -18.48
C ASP A 198 -18.09 5.99 -18.05
N PRO A 199 -17.36 6.61 -19.00
CA PRO A 199 -16.23 7.47 -18.66
C PRO A 199 -16.65 8.76 -17.94
N ARG A 200 -17.95 9.08 -17.86
CA ARG A 200 -18.45 10.18 -17.03
C ARG A 200 -18.65 9.79 -15.57
N SER A 201 -18.72 8.51 -15.27
CA SER A 201 -18.78 8.05 -13.86
C SER A 201 -17.49 8.38 -13.13
N ILE A 202 -17.54 8.46 -11.79
CA ILE A 202 -16.33 8.60 -10.97
C ILE A 202 -15.52 7.31 -11.08
N PHE A 203 -14.28 7.40 -11.52
CA PHE A 203 -13.34 6.27 -11.50
C PHE A 203 -12.61 6.22 -10.17
N ASP A 204 -13.07 5.33 -9.31
CA ASP A 204 -12.53 5.06 -7.97
C ASP A 204 -11.60 3.85 -8.05
N VAL A 205 -10.32 4.03 -7.79
CA VAL A 205 -9.29 3.08 -8.19
C VAL A 205 -8.43 2.61 -7.02
N GLN A 206 -8.35 1.29 -6.87
CA GLN A 206 -7.43 0.63 -5.96
C GLN A 206 -6.60 -0.42 -6.71
N VAL A 207 -5.39 -0.05 -7.11
CA VAL A 207 -4.47 -0.94 -7.85
C VAL A 207 -3.16 -1.08 -7.09
N LYS A 208 -2.93 -2.28 -6.58
CA LYS A 208 -1.76 -2.66 -5.76
C LYS A 208 -1.74 -4.16 -5.53
N ARG A 209 -0.63 -4.74 -5.07
CA ARG A 209 -0.62 -6.13 -4.63
C ARG A 209 -1.71 -6.36 -3.59
N LEU A 210 -2.34 -7.53 -3.63
CA LEU A 210 -3.35 -7.86 -2.64
C LEU A 210 -2.68 -8.32 -1.35
N HIS A 211 -3.05 -7.65 -0.26
CA HIS A 211 -2.62 -7.99 1.09
C HIS A 211 -3.69 -7.51 2.09
N GLU A 212 -3.87 -8.24 3.20
CA GLU A 212 -4.85 -7.91 4.23
C GLU A 212 -4.70 -6.45 4.72
N TYR A 213 -3.46 -6.00 5.02
CA TYR A 213 -3.24 -4.65 5.53
C TYR A 213 -3.58 -3.54 4.51
N LYS A 214 -3.61 -3.82 3.20
CA LYS A 214 -3.99 -2.86 2.16
C LYS A 214 -5.51 -2.67 2.06
N ARG A 215 -6.26 -3.54 2.69
CA ARG A 215 -7.71 -3.50 2.91
C ARG A 215 -8.56 -3.41 1.65
N GLN A 216 -8.20 -4.15 0.60
CA GLN A 216 -9.11 -4.35 -0.54
C GLN A 216 -10.44 -4.94 -0.08
N LEU A 217 -10.43 -5.77 0.97
CA LEU A 217 -11.64 -6.29 1.59
C LEU A 217 -12.55 -5.18 2.12
N LEU A 218 -12.01 -4.17 2.79
CA LEU A 218 -12.78 -3.00 3.23
C LEU A 218 -13.46 -2.30 2.05
N ASN A 219 -12.75 -2.11 0.95
CA ASN A 219 -13.28 -1.46 -0.24
C ASN A 219 -14.43 -2.27 -0.85
N ILE A 220 -14.29 -3.59 -0.99
CA ILE A 220 -15.39 -4.40 -1.56
C ILE A 220 -16.61 -4.48 -0.62
N LEU A 221 -16.40 -4.48 0.69
CA LEU A 221 -17.50 -4.40 1.66
C LEU A 221 -18.25 -3.06 1.53
N HIS A 222 -17.53 -1.96 1.33
CA HIS A 222 -18.14 -0.66 1.06
C HIS A 222 -18.97 -0.66 -0.23
N ILE A 223 -18.47 -1.29 -1.29
CA ILE A 223 -19.21 -1.44 -2.55
C ILE A 223 -20.49 -2.24 -2.35
N MET A 224 -20.44 -3.32 -1.58
CA MET A 224 -21.63 -4.11 -1.21
C MET A 224 -22.64 -3.27 -0.43
N TYR A 225 -22.17 -2.43 0.48
CA TYR A 225 -23.02 -1.46 1.18
C TYR A 225 -23.69 -0.48 0.22
N LEU A 226 -22.93 0.15 -0.67
CA LEU A 226 -23.48 1.07 -1.68
C LEU A 226 -24.50 0.39 -2.58
N TYR A 227 -24.25 -0.84 -2.98
CA TYR A 227 -25.21 -1.63 -3.77
C TYR A 227 -26.53 -1.85 -3.01
N ASN A 228 -26.46 -2.22 -1.74
CA ASN A 228 -27.65 -2.34 -0.89
C ASN A 228 -28.43 -1.02 -0.83
N GLN A 229 -27.74 0.12 -0.62
CA GLN A 229 -28.36 1.43 -0.56
C GLN A 229 -29.07 1.82 -1.87
N ILE A 230 -28.43 1.60 -3.00
CA ILE A 230 -29.01 1.91 -4.33
C ILE A 230 -30.24 1.04 -4.59
N LYS A 231 -30.23 -0.24 -4.17
CA LYS A 231 -31.37 -1.16 -4.35
C LYS A 231 -32.57 -0.78 -3.51
N GLU A 232 -32.35 -0.36 -2.28
CA GLU A 232 -33.40 -0.04 -1.33
C GLU A 232 -33.97 1.38 -1.48
N HIS A 233 -33.11 2.28 -1.98
CA HIS A 233 -33.42 3.69 -2.16
C HIS A 233 -33.21 4.12 -3.62
N PRO A 234 -33.99 3.57 -4.58
CA PRO A 234 -33.78 3.88 -5.99
C PRO A 234 -33.96 5.36 -6.34
N GLU A 235 -34.70 6.09 -5.50
CA GLU A 235 -34.92 7.55 -5.58
C GLU A 235 -33.71 8.37 -5.11
N MET A 236 -32.77 7.74 -4.40
CA MET A 236 -31.60 8.42 -3.88
C MET A 236 -30.74 9.00 -5.02
N SER A 237 -30.35 10.26 -4.85
CA SER A 237 -29.37 10.88 -5.75
C SER A 237 -28.00 10.21 -5.53
N PHE A 238 -27.58 9.49 -6.53
CA PHE A 238 -26.28 8.81 -6.53
C PHE A 238 -25.57 9.09 -7.86
N TYR A 239 -24.41 9.75 -7.78
CA TYR A 239 -23.59 9.97 -8.96
C TYR A 239 -22.95 8.68 -9.42
N PRO A 240 -23.03 8.28 -10.69
CA PRO A 240 -22.48 7.01 -11.16
C PRO A 240 -21.01 6.85 -10.80
N ARG A 241 -20.65 5.66 -10.32
CA ARG A 241 -19.30 5.33 -9.87
C ARG A 241 -18.86 3.97 -10.41
N THR A 242 -17.65 3.94 -10.92
CA THR A 242 -16.96 2.73 -11.38
C THR A 242 -15.79 2.47 -10.44
N PHE A 243 -15.86 1.37 -9.69
CA PHE A 243 -14.74 0.90 -8.86
C PHE A 243 -13.84 0.00 -9.69
N ILE A 244 -12.56 0.33 -9.72
CA ILE A 244 -11.55 -0.38 -10.51
C ILE A 244 -10.49 -0.93 -9.57
N PHE A 245 -10.39 -2.26 -9.55
CA PHE A 245 -9.35 -2.99 -8.85
C PHE A 245 -8.30 -3.51 -9.82
N GLY A 246 -7.08 -3.65 -9.33
CA GLY A 246 -6.02 -4.39 -9.98
C GLY A 246 -5.09 -4.93 -8.90
N ALA A 247 -4.86 -6.24 -8.91
CA ALA A 247 -4.05 -6.86 -7.87
C ALA A 247 -3.43 -8.17 -8.34
N LYS A 248 -2.37 -8.58 -7.64
CA LYS A 248 -1.81 -9.93 -7.73
C LYS A 248 -1.65 -10.45 -6.30
N ALA A 249 -2.03 -11.70 -6.09
CA ALA A 249 -1.84 -12.42 -4.83
C ALA A 249 -0.66 -13.39 -4.94
N ALA A 250 0.08 -13.58 -3.85
CA ALA A 250 1.02 -14.68 -3.77
C ALA A 250 0.26 -16.03 -3.87
N ALA A 251 0.84 -17.01 -4.54
CA ALA A 251 0.17 -18.27 -4.86
C ALA A 251 -0.34 -19.04 -3.63
N GLY A 252 0.38 -18.97 -2.51
CA GLY A 252 0.01 -19.60 -1.24
C GLY A 252 -0.86 -18.72 -0.32
N TYR A 253 -1.17 -17.49 -0.68
CA TYR A 253 -1.91 -16.57 0.16
C TYR A 253 -3.43 -16.72 -0.05
N LEU A 254 -4.04 -17.65 0.69
CA LEU A 254 -5.44 -18.04 0.51
C LEU A 254 -6.40 -16.87 0.66
N ARG A 255 -6.32 -16.10 1.74
CA ARG A 255 -7.23 -14.93 1.98
C ARG A 255 -7.15 -13.88 0.87
N ALA A 256 -5.94 -13.64 0.34
CA ALA A 256 -5.77 -12.74 -0.79
C ALA A 256 -6.52 -13.25 -2.04
N LYS A 257 -6.42 -14.55 -2.32
CA LYS A 257 -7.14 -15.18 -3.45
C LYS A 257 -8.65 -15.17 -3.24
N GLU A 258 -9.11 -15.43 -2.02
CA GLU A 258 -10.54 -15.34 -1.67
C GLU A 258 -11.08 -13.92 -1.81
N THR A 259 -10.29 -12.90 -1.45
CA THR A 259 -10.67 -11.49 -1.64
C THR A 259 -10.80 -11.15 -3.12
N ILE A 260 -9.87 -11.60 -3.98
CA ILE A 260 -9.99 -11.43 -5.44
C ILE A 260 -11.25 -12.10 -5.96
N LYS A 261 -11.55 -13.32 -5.50
CA LYS A 261 -12.76 -14.03 -5.87
C LYS A 261 -14.02 -13.28 -5.45
N LEU A 262 -14.06 -12.73 -4.23
CA LEU A 262 -15.17 -11.92 -3.75
C LEU A 262 -15.38 -10.68 -4.63
N ILE A 263 -14.32 -9.95 -4.96
CA ILE A 263 -14.40 -8.79 -5.84
C ILE A 263 -15.07 -9.16 -7.18
N ASN A 264 -14.66 -10.26 -7.79
CA ASN A 264 -15.21 -10.72 -9.06
C ASN A 264 -16.67 -11.22 -8.91
N SER A 265 -17.02 -11.87 -7.80
CA SER A 265 -18.39 -12.30 -7.52
C SER A 265 -19.33 -11.11 -7.31
N VAL A 266 -18.90 -10.10 -6.60
CA VAL A 266 -19.65 -8.84 -6.44
C VAL A 266 -19.79 -8.13 -7.79
N ALA A 267 -18.71 -8.07 -8.58
CA ALA A 267 -18.76 -7.50 -9.93
C ALA A 267 -19.79 -8.18 -10.82
N GLU A 268 -19.87 -9.51 -10.79
CA GLU A 268 -20.85 -10.29 -11.55
C GLU A 268 -22.29 -9.91 -11.18
N VAL A 269 -22.60 -9.83 -9.90
CA VAL A 269 -23.94 -9.45 -9.42
C VAL A 269 -24.26 -8.00 -9.77
N VAL A 270 -23.40 -7.07 -9.41
CA VAL A 270 -23.63 -5.63 -9.55
C VAL A 270 -23.71 -5.21 -11.02
N ASN A 271 -22.77 -5.66 -11.85
CA ASN A 271 -22.69 -5.25 -13.25
C ASN A 271 -23.84 -5.77 -14.10
N ASN A 272 -24.47 -6.88 -13.71
CA ASN A 272 -25.59 -7.49 -14.43
C ASN A 272 -26.98 -7.06 -13.89
N ASP A 273 -27.03 -6.32 -12.80
CA ASP A 273 -28.27 -5.81 -12.25
C ASP A 273 -28.78 -4.57 -13.00
N ARG A 274 -29.74 -4.77 -13.88
CA ARG A 274 -30.34 -3.69 -14.66
C ARG A 274 -31.16 -2.71 -13.81
N SER A 275 -31.61 -3.12 -12.62
CA SER A 275 -32.45 -2.28 -11.78
C SER A 275 -31.75 -1.07 -11.21
N ILE A 276 -30.42 -1.08 -11.15
CA ILE A 276 -29.60 0.03 -10.67
C ILE A 276 -29.18 1.01 -11.78
N ASN A 277 -29.62 0.77 -13.03
CA ASN A 277 -29.36 1.65 -14.18
C ASN A 277 -27.90 2.03 -14.40
N GLY A 278 -26.97 1.11 -14.14
CA GLY A 278 -25.54 1.35 -14.32
C GLY A 278 -24.93 2.37 -13.33
N LYS A 279 -25.62 2.74 -12.26
CA LYS A 279 -25.11 3.65 -11.24
C LYS A 279 -23.83 3.18 -10.58
N LEU A 280 -23.61 1.86 -10.55
CA LEU A 280 -22.47 1.21 -9.93
C LEU A 280 -21.90 0.15 -10.86
N LYS A 281 -20.59 0.20 -11.09
CA LYS A 281 -19.83 -0.82 -11.82
C LYS A 281 -18.61 -1.24 -11.01
N VAL A 282 -18.23 -2.49 -11.13
CA VAL A 282 -17.03 -3.05 -10.49
C VAL A 282 -16.21 -3.76 -11.54
N VAL A 283 -14.93 -3.42 -11.62
CA VAL A 283 -13.99 -3.98 -12.59
C VAL A 283 -12.75 -4.48 -11.88
N PHE A 284 -12.33 -5.69 -12.19
CA PHE A 284 -11.03 -6.22 -11.78
C PHE A 284 -10.13 -6.34 -13.01
N ILE A 285 -9.11 -5.48 -13.12
CA ILE A 285 -8.14 -5.52 -14.21
C ILE A 285 -7.11 -6.59 -13.91
N GLU A 286 -7.04 -7.58 -14.79
CA GLU A 286 -6.10 -8.69 -14.69
C GLU A 286 -4.66 -8.25 -14.94
N ASP A 287 -3.73 -8.98 -14.33
CA ASP A 287 -2.30 -8.80 -14.53
C ASP A 287 -1.83 -7.36 -14.40
N TYR A 288 -2.25 -6.70 -13.30
CA TYR A 288 -1.80 -5.34 -12.98
C TYR A 288 -0.27 -5.27 -12.96
N ARG A 289 0.28 -4.35 -13.75
CA ARG A 289 1.72 -4.14 -13.94
C ARG A 289 1.99 -2.71 -14.40
N VAL A 290 3.25 -2.33 -14.53
CA VAL A 290 3.64 -0.95 -14.88
C VAL A 290 2.97 -0.47 -16.17
N SER A 291 2.91 -1.29 -17.21
CA SER A 291 2.38 -0.88 -18.53
C SER A 291 0.89 -0.58 -18.54
N ASN A 292 0.04 -1.37 -17.86
CA ASN A 292 -1.38 -1.03 -17.72
C ASN A 292 -1.62 -0.03 -16.58
N GLY A 293 -0.74 -0.01 -15.59
CA GLY A 293 -0.78 0.99 -14.52
C GLY A 293 -0.70 2.42 -15.04
N GLU A 294 0.13 2.71 -16.05
CA GLU A 294 0.24 4.03 -16.66
C GLU A 294 -1.11 4.55 -17.19
N ILE A 295 -1.89 3.68 -17.85
CA ILE A 295 -3.23 4.02 -18.36
C ILE A 295 -4.19 4.28 -17.20
N ILE A 296 -4.11 3.48 -16.15
CA ILE A 296 -4.97 3.55 -14.97
C ILE A 296 -4.70 4.84 -14.17
N PHE A 297 -3.44 5.17 -13.91
CA PHE A 297 -3.07 6.38 -13.16
C PHE A 297 -3.57 7.66 -13.86
N ALA A 298 -3.47 7.71 -15.19
CA ALA A 298 -3.92 8.86 -15.97
C ALA A 298 -5.45 9.05 -15.95
N ALA A 299 -6.20 7.98 -15.73
CA ALA A 299 -7.67 7.98 -15.83
C ALA A 299 -8.39 8.06 -14.48
N ALA A 300 -7.72 7.86 -13.36
CA ALA A 300 -8.36 7.81 -12.05
C ALA A 300 -8.90 9.17 -11.61
N ASP A 301 -10.09 9.18 -11.00
CA ASP A 301 -10.64 10.34 -10.30
C ASP A 301 -10.36 10.28 -8.80
N VAL A 302 -10.30 9.08 -8.22
CA VAL A 302 -10.04 8.85 -6.80
C VAL A 302 -8.98 7.76 -6.65
N SER A 303 -7.99 8.03 -5.82
CA SER A 303 -6.90 7.12 -5.46
C SER A 303 -7.17 6.51 -4.08
N GLU A 304 -7.46 5.22 -4.03
CA GLU A 304 -7.68 4.48 -2.79
C GLU A 304 -6.35 4.08 -2.13
N GLN A 305 -6.04 4.69 -1.00
CA GLN A 305 -4.83 4.48 -0.21
C GLN A 305 -5.20 4.18 1.26
N ILE A 306 -5.95 3.10 1.45
CA ILE A 306 -6.72 2.79 2.66
C ILE A 306 -6.10 1.71 3.55
N SER A 307 -4.78 1.57 3.55
CA SER A 307 -4.08 0.64 4.44
C SER A 307 -4.43 0.87 5.91
N THR A 308 -4.38 -0.19 6.71
CA THR A 308 -4.39 -0.03 8.17
C THR A 308 -3.22 0.86 8.55
N ALA A 309 -3.47 1.96 9.25
CA ALA A 309 -2.42 2.91 9.63
C ALA A 309 -1.29 2.20 10.40
N SER A 310 -0.07 2.58 10.16
CA SER A 310 1.19 1.96 10.62
C SER A 310 1.67 0.73 9.85
N LYS A 311 1.01 0.31 8.77
CA LYS A 311 1.38 -0.94 8.05
C LYS A 311 2.02 -0.72 6.68
N GLU A 312 1.63 0.32 5.95
CA GLU A 312 2.26 0.66 4.67
C GLU A 312 3.52 1.50 4.91
N ALA A 313 4.67 1.00 4.53
CA ALA A 313 5.93 1.71 4.73
C ALA A 313 5.95 3.08 4.03
N SER A 314 5.52 3.14 2.79
CA SER A 314 5.44 4.38 2.02
C SER A 314 4.27 4.36 1.04
N GLY A 315 4.26 3.40 0.13
CA GLY A 315 3.50 3.46 -1.10
C GLY A 315 4.19 4.36 -2.15
N THR A 316 3.96 4.07 -3.40
CA THR A 316 4.34 4.92 -4.54
C THR A 316 3.18 5.14 -5.50
N GLY A 317 2.19 4.25 -5.49
CA GLY A 317 0.94 4.44 -6.23
C GLY A 317 0.23 5.74 -5.86
N ASN A 318 0.21 6.07 -4.57
CA ASN A 318 -0.32 7.33 -4.06
C ASN A 318 0.28 8.56 -4.77
N MET A 319 1.59 8.59 -4.97
CA MET A 319 2.30 9.66 -5.68
C MET A 319 1.96 9.68 -7.18
N LYS A 320 1.85 8.50 -7.80
CA LYS A 320 1.52 8.36 -9.24
C LYS A 320 0.12 8.88 -9.56
N PHE A 321 -0.85 8.54 -8.74
CA PHE A 321 -2.22 9.05 -8.85
C PHE A 321 -2.27 10.58 -8.64
N MET A 322 -1.63 11.07 -7.58
CA MET A 322 -1.61 12.50 -7.27
C MET A 322 -0.97 13.30 -8.41
N LEU A 323 0.13 12.84 -8.97
CA LEU A 323 0.81 13.47 -10.10
C LEU A 323 -0.09 13.55 -11.35
N ASN A 324 -1.04 12.63 -11.49
CA ASN A 324 -2.03 12.59 -12.57
C ASN A 324 -3.38 13.24 -12.20
N GLY A 325 -3.45 13.93 -11.08
CA GLY A 325 -4.60 14.75 -10.69
C GLY A 325 -5.72 13.99 -9.95
N ALA A 326 -5.47 12.80 -9.45
CA ALA A 326 -6.44 12.07 -8.62
C ALA A 326 -6.20 12.37 -7.13
N PRO A 327 -7.16 12.97 -6.40
CA PRO A 327 -7.07 13.15 -4.96
C PRO A 327 -7.03 11.80 -4.24
N THR A 328 -6.38 11.79 -3.07
CA THR A 328 -6.24 10.61 -2.23
C THR A 328 -7.45 10.46 -1.31
N LEU A 329 -8.07 9.27 -1.32
CA LEU A 329 -8.94 8.78 -0.27
C LEU A 329 -8.12 7.76 0.54
N GLY A 330 -7.85 8.03 1.79
CA GLY A 330 -6.92 7.16 2.52
C GLY A 330 -6.84 7.38 4.01
N THR A 331 -5.93 6.66 4.60
CA THR A 331 -5.54 6.76 6.01
C THR A 331 -4.24 7.53 6.16
N MET A 332 -3.97 8.03 7.36
CA MET A 332 -2.70 8.69 7.68
C MET A 332 -1.61 7.63 7.91
N ASP A 333 -1.10 7.08 6.80
CA ASP A 333 -0.14 6.00 6.76
C ASP A 333 0.90 6.22 5.64
N GLY A 334 2.10 5.74 5.84
CA GLY A 334 3.18 5.82 4.88
C GLY A 334 3.40 7.25 4.34
N ALA A 335 3.58 7.35 3.03
CA ALA A 335 3.74 8.64 2.35
C ALA A 335 2.45 9.46 2.24
N ASN A 336 1.27 8.91 2.56
CA ASN A 336 0.03 9.69 2.59
C ASN A 336 0.13 10.87 3.55
N VAL A 337 0.83 10.70 4.68
CA VAL A 337 1.06 11.78 5.66
C VAL A 337 1.73 12.97 4.99
N GLU A 338 2.81 12.74 4.26
CA GLU A 338 3.57 13.78 3.58
C GLU A 338 2.78 14.36 2.39
N ILE A 339 2.00 13.55 1.67
CA ILE A 339 1.09 14.03 0.63
C ILE A 339 0.09 15.04 1.21
N VAL A 340 -0.56 14.70 2.33
CA VAL A 340 -1.53 15.60 2.98
C VAL A 340 -0.85 16.88 3.45
N GLN A 341 0.37 16.80 3.99
CA GLN A 341 1.15 17.98 4.39
C GLN A 341 1.42 18.93 3.21
N GLU A 342 1.70 18.36 2.02
CA GLU A 342 2.02 19.14 0.83
C GLU A 342 0.78 19.72 0.12
N VAL A 343 -0.33 18.98 0.09
CA VAL A 343 -1.54 19.41 -0.65
C VAL A 343 -2.55 20.15 0.22
N GLY A 344 -2.49 20.00 1.55
CA GLY A 344 -3.48 20.47 2.51
C GLY A 344 -4.59 19.45 2.77
N GLU A 345 -5.13 19.46 3.98
CA GLU A 345 -6.19 18.52 4.40
C GLU A 345 -7.48 18.67 3.58
N GLU A 346 -7.75 19.88 3.09
CA GLU A 346 -8.91 20.19 2.25
C GLU A 346 -8.84 19.53 0.85
N ASN A 347 -7.67 19.06 0.45
CA ASN A 347 -7.43 18.44 -0.86
C ASN A 347 -7.24 16.92 -0.80
N ALA A 348 -7.57 16.30 0.34
CA ALA A 348 -7.52 14.86 0.54
C ALA A 348 -8.73 14.39 1.37
N PHE A 349 -9.13 13.13 1.19
CA PHE A 349 -10.21 12.52 1.97
C PHE A 349 -9.60 11.53 2.96
N ILE A 350 -9.41 11.95 4.21
CA ILE A 350 -8.74 11.17 5.25
C ILE A 350 -9.77 10.62 6.23
N PHE A 351 -9.60 9.35 6.61
CA PHE A 351 -10.45 8.66 7.56
C PHE A 351 -9.66 7.62 8.37
N GLY A 352 -10.32 7.08 9.40
CA GLY A 352 -9.80 5.98 10.20
C GLY A 352 -8.88 6.41 11.34
N LEU A 353 -8.36 5.41 12.03
CA LEU A 353 -7.46 5.60 13.17
C LEU A 353 -6.08 6.07 12.71
N SER A 354 -5.41 6.83 13.56
CA SER A 354 -4.00 7.17 13.42
C SER A 354 -3.10 5.94 13.63
N SER A 355 -1.85 6.02 13.19
CA SER A 355 -0.87 4.96 13.43
C SER A 355 -0.62 4.73 14.92
N GLU A 356 -0.63 5.80 15.72
CA GLU A 356 -0.46 5.73 17.18
C GLU A 356 -1.61 4.97 17.84
N GLU A 357 -2.85 5.26 17.46
CA GLU A 357 -4.03 4.55 17.96
C GLU A 357 -4.02 3.07 17.60
N VAL A 358 -3.65 2.73 16.35
CA VAL A 358 -3.54 1.32 15.91
C VAL A 358 -2.48 0.59 16.72
N ILE A 359 -1.28 1.16 16.84
CA ILE A 359 -0.17 0.58 17.62
C ILE A 359 -0.59 0.42 19.10
N ASN A 360 -1.31 1.39 19.66
CA ASN A 360 -1.82 1.29 21.02
C ASN A 360 -2.80 0.10 21.18
N TYR A 361 -3.73 -0.08 20.24
CA TYR A 361 -4.64 -1.24 20.27
C TYR A 361 -3.89 -2.57 20.12
N GLU A 362 -2.86 -2.62 19.28
CA GLU A 362 -2.05 -3.83 19.11
C GLU A 362 -1.26 -4.19 20.37
N ASN A 363 -0.70 -3.20 21.05
CA ASN A 363 0.13 -3.42 22.24
C ASN A 363 -0.68 -3.63 23.51
N ASN A 364 -1.80 -2.92 23.66
CA ASN A 364 -2.57 -2.87 24.90
C ASN A 364 -3.98 -3.50 24.81
N GLY A 365 -4.39 -3.96 23.61
CA GLY A 365 -5.73 -4.49 23.39
C GLY A 365 -6.81 -3.40 23.40
N GLY A 366 -8.05 -3.83 23.53
CA GLY A 366 -9.22 -2.91 23.59
C GLY A 366 -10.01 -2.80 22.28
N TYR A 367 -9.53 -3.37 21.19
CA TYR A 367 -10.28 -3.47 19.93
C TYR A 367 -10.98 -4.82 19.84
N ASN A 368 -12.31 -4.80 19.66
CA ASN A 368 -13.12 -5.99 19.44
C ASN A 368 -14.00 -5.80 18.20
N PRO A 369 -13.74 -6.49 17.08
CA PRO A 369 -14.54 -6.36 15.87
C PRO A 369 -16.01 -6.80 16.06
N GLN A 370 -16.29 -7.69 17.01
CA GLN A 370 -17.64 -8.13 17.30
C GLN A 370 -18.51 -7.01 17.88
N ASP A 371 -17.93 -6.10 18.67
CA ASP A 371 -18.66 -4.95 19.22
C ASP A 371 -19.15 -4.04 18.08
N ILE A 372 -18.31 -3.80 17.09
CA ILE A 372 -18.67 -3.01 15.90
C ILE A 372 -19.75 -3.74 15.11
N TYR A 373 -19.55 -5.01 14.81
CA TYR A 373 -20.48 -5.85 14.07
C TYR A 373 -21.89 -5.90 14.70
N PHE A 374 -21.99 -6.02 16.02
CA PHE A 374 -23.29 -6.10 16.69
C PHE A 374 -23.96 -4.75 16.90
N ASN A 375 -23.22 -3.64 16.87
CA ASN A 375 -23.75 -2.30 17.08
C ASN A 375 -24.05 -1.52 15.80
N ASP A 376 -23.56 -1.98 14.65
CA ASP A 376 -23.83 -1.39 13.34
C ASP A 376 -24.58 -2.40 12.45
N TRP A 377 -25.90 -2.19 12.30
CA TRP A 377 -26.75 -3.12 11.55
C TRP A 377 -26.44 -3.14 10.04
N GLU A 378 -26.02 -2.03 9.45
CA GLU A 378 -25.65 -1.94 8.04
C GLU A 378 -24.37 -2.69 7.76
N LEU A 379 -23.35 -2.51 8.62
CA LEU A 379 -22.13 -3.28 8.55
C LEU A 379 -22.37 -4.77 8.78
N LYS A 380 -23.18 -5.10 9.81
CA LYS A 380 -23.57 -6.48 10.09
C LYS A 380 -24.18 -7.15 8.88
N ARG A 381 -25.10 -6.47 8.20
CA ARG A 381 -25.77 -6.97 7.00
C ARG A 381 -24.76 -7.27 5.88
N VAL A 382 -23.85 -6.35 5.61
CA VAL A 382 -22.82 -6.52 4.58
C VAL A 382 -21.90 -7.71 4.90
N VAL A 383 -21.49 -7.85 6.15
CA VAL A 383 -20.66 -8.98 6.60
C VAL A 383 -21.44 -10.30 6.49
N ASP A 384 -22.72 -10.32 6.89
CA ASP A 384 -23.57 -11.50 6.78
C ASP A 384 -23.82 -11.93 5.31
N GLN A 385 -23.79 -11.00 4.36
CA GLN A 385 -23.88 -11.29 2.92
C GLN A 385 -22.72 -12.13 2.39
N LEU A 386 -21.61 -12.23 3.11
CA LEU A 386 -20.55 -13.20 2.81
C LEU A 386 -21.00 -14.66 3.00
N MET A 387 -22.06 -14.88 3.80
CA MET A 387 -22.52 -16.21 4.21
C MET A 387 -23.95 -16.55 3.75
N ASP A 388 -24.69 -15.58 3.22
CA ASP A 388 -26.11 -15.78 2.91
C ASP A 388 -26.40 -16.27 1.47
N GLY A 389 -25.37 -16.41 0.66
CA GLY A 389 -25.49 -16.86 -0.74
C GLY A 389 -25.68 -15.75 -1.77
N THR A 390 -25.80 -14.48 -1.35
CA THR A 390 -26.03 -13.33 -2.25
C THR A 390 -24.96 -13.22 -3.34
N TYR A 391 -23.69 -13.39 -2.98
CA TYR A 391 -22.56 -13.25 -3.90
C TYR A 391 -21.85 -14.57 -4.23
N SER A 392 -22.46 -15.70 -3.92
CA SER A 392 -21.83 -17.02 -4.02
C SER A 392 -22.70 -18.08 -4.70
N HIS A 393 -23.69 -17.64 -5.50
CA HIS A 393 -24.64 -18.54 -6.16
C HIS A 393 -25.32 -19.53 -5.20
N GLY A 394 -25.59 -19.10 -3.97
CA GLY A 394 -26.20 -19.91 -2.93
C GLY A 394 -25.26 -20.80 -2.12
N ASP A 395 -23.95 -20.76 -2.37
CA ASP A 395 -22.98 -21.46 -1.54
C ASP A 395 -22.67 -20.67 -0.26
N HIS A 396 -23.26 -21.07 0.85
CA HIS A 396 -23.09 -20.42 2.15
C HIS A 396 -21.69 -20.59 2.79
N ASN A 397 -20.81 -21.36 2.19
CA ASN A 397 -19.46 -21.61 2.72
C ASN A 397 -18.33 -20.95 1.92
N MET A 398 -18.64 -20.41 0.74
CA MET A 398 -17.64 -19.90 -0.21
C MET A 398 -16.72 -18.85 0.42
N TYR A 399 -17.25 -17.94 1.24
CA TYR A 399 -16.52 -16.84 1.87
C TYR A 399 -16.43 -16.96 3.39
N LYS A 400 -16.64 -18.17 3.93
CA LYS A 400 -16.60 -18.42 5.38
C LYS A 400 -15.27 -18.01 6.04
N ASN A 401 -14.16 -18.20 5.35
CA ASN A 401 -12.85 -17.82 5.88
C ASN A 401 -12.73 -16.29 6.01
N LEU A 402 -13.23 -15.52 5.03
CA LEU A 402 -13.26 -14.06 5.12
C LEU A 402 -14.19 -13.60 6.24
N TYR A 403 -15.40 -14.16 6.32
CA TYR A 403 -16.35 -13.88 7.41
C TYR A 403 -15.71 -14.11 8.78
N ASN A 404 -15.11 -15.28 8.99
CA ASN A 404 -14.49 -15.62 10.25
C ASN A 404 -13.29 -14.70 10.57
N SER A 405 -12.51 -14.32 9.57
CA SER A 405 -11.36 -13.45 9.79
C SER A 405 -11.76 -12.05 10.28
N LEU A 406 -12.87 -11.52 9.77
CA LEU A 406 -13.39 -10.21 10.18
C LEU A 406 -13.87 -10.20 11.64
N LEU A 407 -14.46 -11.30 12.11
CA LEU A 407 -15.07 -11.39 13.46
C LEU A 407 -14.15 -12.01 14.51
N ASN A 408 -13.02 -12.57 14.10
CA ASN A 408 -12.06 -13.18 15.02
C ASN A 408 -11.20 -12.11 15.69
N THR A 409 -11.29 -12.04 17.02
CA THR A 409 -10.52 -11.09 17.84
C THR A 409 -9.00 -11.29 17.75
N GLN A 410 -8.56 -12.49 17.35
CA GLN A 410 -7.14 -12.84 17.17
C GLN A 410 -6.68 -12.70 15.70
N SER A 411 -7.55 -12.29 14.80
CA SER A 411 -7.20 -12.08 13.40
C SER A 411 -6.25 -10.89 13.22
N THR A 412 -5.36 -10.99 12.26
CA THR A 412 -4.54 -9.87 11.76
C THR A 412 -5.29 -9.03 10.72
N ASP A 413 -6.42 -9.51 10.24
CA ASP A 413 -7.29 -8.76 9.34
C ASP A 413 -7.99 -7.64 10.10
N ARG A 414 -7.90 -6.43 9.56
CA ARG A 414 -8.43 -5.19 10.14
C ARG A 414 -9.26 -4.39 9.11
N ALA A 415 -9.89 -5.09 8.17
CA ALA A 415 -10.75 -4.50 7.16
C ALA A 415 -11.95 -3.73 7.75
#